data_c7fe9fcb4eb3d34daed8d3a19f3a2e48
#
_entry.id   c7fe9fcb4eb3d34daed8d3a19f3a2e48
#
_cell.length_a   1.000
_cell.length_b   1.000
_cell.length_c   1.000
_cell.angle_alpha   90.00
_cell.angle_beta   90.00
_cell.angle_gamma   90.00
#
_symmetry.space_group_name_H-M   'P 1'
#
loop_
_entity.id
_entity.type
_entity.pdbx_description
1 polymer ?
#
loop_
_entity_poly.entity_id
_entity_poly.type
_entity_poly.pdbx_seq_one_letter_code
_entity_poly.pdbx_strand_id
1 'polypeptide(L)'
;MSFKDIIKSSVYENLGGGTGLSASMIVLTMGIAILIGMYIFMVYRTSSKAAFYSKDLNITIAGMPVIIAAIMIAMQSNFIVSLGMVGALSIVRFRNALKNPLDLLYLFWSVSAGIVCGVGLKLLAVVLCMMMTLLIFILQLIPNFRPSSILVLRSESEEINWLEIKKIINHYGKNVKQKSRTIQHGVTEIIYELTIGSEEELISELRKLNQLAEISFLSYDGEFRI
;
A
#
# COMPACT_ATOMS: atom_id res chain seq x y z
N MET A 1 44.00 21.50 2.97
CA MET A 1 43.73 20.15 3.43
C MET A 1 43.38 19.29 2.23
N SER A 2 44.19 18.29 1.95
CA SER A 2 43.93 17.37 0.83
C SER A 2 42.88 16.35 1.23
N PHE A 3 42.07 15.87 0.28
CA PHE A 3 41.11 14.80 0.50
C PHE A 3 41.71 13.53 1.14
N LYS A 4 42.99 13.27 0.85
CA LYS A 4 43.82 12.23 1.50
C LYS A 4 44.04 12.48 2.99
N ASP A 5 44.18 13.74 3.41
CA ASP A 5 44.44 14.08 4.82
C ASP A 5 43.20 13.95 5.65
N ILE A 6 41.98 14.23 5.06
CA ILE A 6 40.71 14.06 5.69
C ILE A 6 40.40 12.56 5.87
N ILE A 7 40.68 11.74 4.85
CA ILE A 7 40.51 10.29 4.97
C ILE A 7 41.46 9.71 6.00
N LYS A 8 42.73 10.18 6.02
CA LYS A 8 43.74 9.68 6.94
C LYS A 8 43.44 10.05 8.39
N SER A 9 42.97 11.28 8.67
CA SER A 9 42.59 11.69 10.01
C SER A 9 41.31 10.94 10.50
N SER A 10 40.31 10.79 9.65
CA SER A 10 39.10 10.02 9.97
C SER A 10 39.39 8.53 10.21
N VAL A 11 40.33 7.95 9.46
CA VAL A 11 40.75 6.55 9.66
C VAL A 11 41.58 6.40 10.94
N TYR A 12 42.46 7.34 11.28
CA TYR A 12 43.26 7.30 12.51
C TYR A 12 42.39 7.53 13.77
N GLU A 13 41.45 8.45 13.77
CA GLU A 13 40.51 8.67 14.87
C GLU A 13 39.59 7.47 15.12
N ASN A 14 39.16 6.79 14.06
CA ASN A 14 38.26 5.62 14.18
C ASN A 14 38.99 4.28 14.46
N LEU A 15 40.28 4.16 14.16
CA LEU A 15 41.13 3.02 14.54
C LEU A 15 41.63 3.12 16.00
N GLY A 16 41.60 4.33 16.59
CA GLY A 16 42.10 4.62 17.94
C GLY A 16 41.09 4.32 19.07
N GLY A 17 40.03 3.58 18.84
CA GLY A 17 39.21 2.98 19.89
C GLY A 17 38.51 3.97 20.82
N GLY A 18 37.46 4.59 20.34
CA GLY A 18 36.51 5.32 21.16
C GLY A 18 35.31 5.69 20.32
N THR A 19 34.35 4.79 20.20
CA THR A 19 33.00 5.19 19.78
C THR A 19 32.51 6.18 20.83
N GLY A 20 32.48 7.47 20.50
CA GLY A 20 31.94 8.53 21.36
C GLY A 20 30.44 8.35 21.66
N LEU A 21 29.91 7.17 21.33
CA LEU A 21 28.54 6.76 21.61
C LEU A 21 28.46 6.15 23.00
N SER A 22 27.96 6.93 23.95
CA SER A 22 27.64 6.42 25.29
C SER A 22 26.61 5.29 25.18
N ALA A 23 26.79 4.22 25.96
CA ALA A 23 25.83 3.11 26.05
C ALA A 23 24.39 3.62 26.32
N SER A 24 24.26 4.68 27.12
CA SER A 24 22.96 5.32 27.36
C SER A 24 22.34 5.92 26.11
N MET A 25 23.14 6.51 25.21
CA MET A 25 22.64 7.05 23.93
C MET A 25 22.15 5.94 22.99
N ILE A 26 22.86 4.81 22.95
CA ILE A 26 22.46 3.64 22.15
C ILE A 26 21.12 3.11 22.64
N VAL A 27 21.00 2.84 23.95
CA VAL A 27 19.76 2.33 24.56
C VAL A 27 18.59 3.29 24.35
N LEU A 28 18.81 4.60 24.50
CA LEU A 28 17.78 5.62 24.29
C LEU A 28 17.33 5.68 22.82
N THR A 29 18.27 5.59 21.88
CA THR A 29 17.93 5.62 20.44
C THR A 29 17.18 4.37 20.02
N MET A 30 17.60 3.20 20.51
CA MET A 30 16.89 1.95 20.27
C MET A 30 15.48 1.96 20.88
N GLY A 31 15.34 2.50 22.11
CA GLY A 31 14.04 2.67 22.77
C GLY A 31 13.08 3.55 21.95
N ILE A 32 13.57 4.68 21.42
CA ILE A 32 12.79 5.55 20.55
C ILE A 32 12.42 4.85 19.24
N ALA A 33 13.34 4.09 18.64
CA ALA A 33 13.07 3.33 17.41
C ALA A 33 11.95 2.29 17.63
N ILE A 34 11.92 1.62 18.79
CA ILE A 34 10.82 0.71 19.18
C ILE A 34 9.49 1.46 19.29
N LEU A 35 9.48 2.61 19.97
CA LEU A 35 8.26 3.42 20.09
C LEU A 35 7.74 3.89 18.74
N ILE A 36 8.62 4.32 17.84
CA ILE A 36 8.26 4.70 16.46
C ILE A 36 7.71 3.48 15.71
N GLY A 37 8.35 2.32 15.79
CA GLY A 37 7.85 1.09 15.17
C GLY A 37 6.47 0.71 15.66
N MET A 38 6.23 0.81 16.97
CA MET A 38 4.93 0.53 17.58
C MET A 38 3.86 1.56 17.17
N TYR A 39 4.25 2.82 17.03
CA TYR A 39 3.38 3.86 16.49
C TYR A 39 2.96 3.57 15.05
N ILE A 40 3.91 3.25 14.16
CA ILE A 40 3.62 2.91 12.76
C ILE A 40 2.75 1.65 12.68
N PHE A 41 3.01 0.65 13.52
CA PHE A 41 2.17 -0.55 13.65
C PHE A 41 0.70 -0.20 13.92
N MET A 42 0.46 0.73 14.85
CA MET A 42 -0.89 1.15 15.21
C MET A 42 -1.56 1.91 14.07
N VAL A 43 -0.83 2.82 13.41
CA VAL A 43 -1.34 3.59 12.27
C VAL A 43 -1.68 2.65 11.10
N TYR A 44 -0.82 1.70 10.75
CA TYR A 44 -1.09 0.73 9.69
C TYR A 44 -2.32 -0.11 9.99
N ARG A 45 -2.47 -0.59 11.25
CA ARG A 45 -3.62 -1.39 11.66
C ARG A 45 -4.94 -0.63 11.57
N THR A 46 -4.95 0.67 11.90
CA THR A 46 -6.17 1.50 11.85
C THR A 46 -6.50 1.98 10.44
N SER A 47 -5.48 2.15 9.60
CA SER A 47 -5.59 2.69 8.26
C SER A 47 -5.88 1.63 7.20
N SER A 48 -5.43 0.38 7.41
CA SER A 48 -5.62 -0.71 6.47
C SER A 48 -7.04 -1.26 6.54
N LYS A 49 -7.70 -1.38 5.37
CA LYS A 49 -9.01 -2.05 5.27
C LYS A 49 -8.84 -3.54 5.61
N ALA A 50 -9.82 -4.13 6.28
CA ALA A 50 -9.76 -5.52 6.76
C ALA A 50 -9.42 -6.55 5.67
N ALA A 51 -9.86 -6.30 4.42
CA ALA A 51 -9.61 -7.20 3.29
C ALA A 51 -8.13 -7.25 2.84
N PHE A 52 -7.35 -6.20 3.11
CA PHE A 52 -5.95 -6.08 2.67
C PHE A 52 -4.95 -6.10 3.82
N TYR A 53 -5.41 -6.22 5.06
CA TYR A 53 -4.54 -6.23 6.23
C TYR A 53 -3.73 -7.53 6.31
N SER A 54 -2.40 -7.42 6.29
CA SER A 54 -1.48 -8.52 6.54
C SER A 54 -0.80 -8.34 7.89
N LYS A 55 -1.03 -9.29 8.81
CA LYS A 55 -0.42 -9.28 10.15
C LYS A 55 1.11 -9.40 10.07
N ASP A 56 1.61 -10.26 9.19
CA ASP A 56 3.05 -10.51 9.05
C ASP A 56 3.78 -9.29 8.51
N LEU A 57 3.17 -8.59 7.55
CA LEU A 57 3.69 -7.33 7.05
C LEU A 57 3.70 -6.25 8.13
N ASN A 58 2.64 -6.15 8.94
CA ASN A 58 2.56 -5.17 10.02
C ASN A 58 3.66 -5.39 11.07
N ILE A 59 3.95 -6.64 11.42
CA ILE A 59 5.07 -6.99 12.31
C ILE A 59 6.42 -6.60 11.69
N THR A 60 6.59 -6.85 10.39
CA THR A 60 7.79 -6.47 9.64
C THR A 60 8.00 -4.96 9.65
N ILE A 61 6.96 -4.19 9.36
CA ILE A 61 6.98 -2.71 9.40
C ILE A 61 7.36 -2.20 10.79
N ALA A 62 6.84 -2.82 11.85
CA ALA A 62 7.15 -2.43 13.23
C ALA A 62 8.62 -2.73 13.63
N GLY A 63 9.19 -3.83 13.14
CA GLY A 63 10.57 -4.22 13.43
C GLY A 63 11.63 -3.45 12.64
N MET A 64 11.27 -2.96 11.43
CA MET A 64 12.20 -2.29 10.52
C MET A 64 12.91 -1.08 11.13
N PRO A 65 12.25 -0.13 11.83
CA PRO A 65 12.93 1.04 12.39
C PRO A 65 14.01 0.64 13.39
N VAL A 66 13.80 -0.43 14.15
CA VAL A 66 14.75 -0.92 15.15
C VAL A 66 16.01 -1.47 14.47
N ILE A 67 15.83 -2.31 13.46
CA ILE A 67 16.93 -2.90 12.70
C ILE A 67 17.73 -1.80 11.98
N ILE A 68 17.03 -0.89 11.30
CA ILE A 68 17.68 0.19 10.56
C ILE A 68 18.39 1.17 11.49
N ALA A 69 17.81 1.51 12.65
CA ALA A 69 18.48 2.36 13.64
C ALA A 69 19.76 1.70 14.18
N ALA A 70 19.74 0.39 14.45
CA ALA A 70 20.94 -0.34 14.86
C ALA A 70 22.03 -0.33 13.79
N ILE A 71 21.66 -0.54 12.52
CA ILE A 71 22.56 -0.45 11.38
C ILE A 71 23.17 0.95 11.28
N MET A 72 22.35 2.00 11.39
CA MET A 72 22.81 3.38 11.31
C MET A 72 23.78 3.74 12.44
N ILE A 73 23.51 3.28 13.67
CA ILE A 73 24.44 3.47 14.80
C ILE A 73 25.77 2.77 14.52
N ALA A 74 25.74 1.53 14.02
CA ALA A 74 26.93 0.77 13.68
C ALA A 74 27.75 1.46 12.56
N MET A 75 27.09 2.03 11.56
CA MET A 75 27.73 2.76 10.47
C MET A 75 28.41 4.06 10.93
N GLN A 76 27.89 4.73 11.94
CA GLN A 76 28.50 5.93 12.51
C GLN A 76 29.79 5.62 13.28
N SER A 77 29.91 4.43 13.83
CA SER A 77 31.04 4.04 14.64
C SER A 77 32.31 3.74 13.83
N ASN A 78 32.19 3.34 12.57
CA ASN A 78 33.35 2.98 11.75
C ASN A 78 33.04 3.10 10.25
N PHE A 79 33.83 3.90 9.53
CA PHE A 79 33.71 4.12 8.08
C PHE A 79 33.86 2.81 7.27
N ILE A 80 34.73 1.91 7.71
CA ILE A 80 34.96 0.61 7.03
C ILE A 80 33.72 -0.25 7.14
N VAL A 81 33.05 -0.25 8.30
CA VAL A 81 31.80 -0.97 8.52
C VAL A 81 30.70 -0.39 7.63
N SER A 82 30.61 0.94 7.47
CA SER A 82 29.62 1.56 6.61
C SER A 82 29.79 1.15 5.15
N LEU A 83 31.02 1.10 4.65
CA LEU A 83 31.29 0.67 3.26
C LEU A 83 30.94 -0.81 3.04
N GLY A 84 31.30 -1.68 4.00
CA GLY A 84 30.95 -3.09 3.98
C GLY A 84 29.44 -3.34 4.02
N MET A 85 28.72 -2.55 4.84
CA MET A 85 27.28 -2.66 4.99
C MET A 85 26.53 -2.25 3.71
N VAL A 86 26.96 -1.18 3.01
CA VAL A 86 26.40 -0.78 1.70
C VAL A 86 26.56 -1.93 0.69
N GLY A 87 27.72 -2.58 0.67
CA GLY A 87 27.96 -3.75 -0.16
C GLY A 87 27.05 -4.93 0.19
N ALA A 88 26.89 -5.23 1.48
CA ALA A 88 26.04 -6.31 1.96
C ALA A 88 24.53 -6.05 1.67
N LEU A 89 24.05 -4.83 1.88
CA LEU A 89 22.66 -4.46 1.60
C LEU A 89 22.33 -4.49 0.11
N SER A 90 23.29 -4.24 -0.77
CA SER A 90 23.08 -4.32 -2.22
C SER A 90 22.78 -5.72 -2.74
N ILE A 91 23.12 -6.76 -1.98
CA ILE A 91 22.86 -8.17 -2.31
C ILE A 91 21.44 -8.60 -1.86
N VAL A 92 20.81 -7.85 -0.95
CA VAL A 92 19.47 -8.17 -0.46
C VAL A 92 18.44 -7.89 -1.55
N ARG A 93 17.97 -8.96 -2.18
CA ARG A 93 16.92 -8.91 -3.18
C ARG A 93 15.58 -9.32 -2.58
N PHE A 94 14.64 -8.40 -2.54
CA PHE A 94 13.26 -8.73 -2.19
C PHE A 94 12.63 -9.54 -3.33
N ARG A 95 12.29 -10.79 -3.05
CA ARG A 95 11.67 -11.70 -4.04
C ARG A 95 10.14 -11.64 -4.03
N ASN A 96 9.56 -11.12 -2.97
CA ASN A 96 8.11 -11.06 -2.81
C ASN A 96 7.57 -9.74 -3.37
N ALA A 97 6.72 -9.83 -4.39
CA ALA A 97 5.96 -8.68 -4.85
C ALA A 97 4.96 -8.28 -3.77
N LEU A 98 5.07 -7.05 -3.29
CA LEU A 98 4.05 -6.47 -2.41
C LEU A 98 2.78 -6.28 -3.23
N LYS A 99 1.69 -6.92 -2.81
CA LYS A 99 0.42 -6.91 -3.54
C LYS A 99 -0.25 -5.54 -3.55
N ASN A 100 -0.06 -4.78 -2.47
CA ASN A 100 -0.70 -3.48 -2.30
C ASN A 100 0.35 -2.35 -2.34
N PRO A 101 0.20 -1.33 -3.22
CA PRO A 101 1.12 -0.18 -3.27
C PRO A 101 1.23 0.59 -1.95
N LEU A 102 0.18 0.62 -1.14
CA LEU A 102 0.19 1.29 0.18
C LEU A 102 1.15 0.59 1.16
N ASP A 103 1.30 -0.72 1.06
CA ASP A 103 2.23 -1.47 1.91
C ASP A 103 3.69 -1.03 1.70
N LEU A 104 4.03 -0.70 0.45
CA LEU A 104 5.32 -0.16 0.09
C LEU A 104 5.57 1.22 0.73
N LEU A 105 4.55 2.08 0.78
CA LEU A 105 4.63 3.38 1.43
C LEU A 105 4.95 3.24 2.93
N TYR A 106 4.24 2.35 3.63
CA TYR A 106 4.50 2.10 5.05
C TYR A 106 5.88 1.52 5.31
N LEU A 107 6.35 0.64 4.43
CA LEU A 107 7.68 0.06 4.52
C LEU A 107 8.76 1.15 4.34
N PHE A 108 8.65 2.02 3.34
CA PHE A 108 9.58 3.13 3.15
C PHE A 108 9.53 4.14 4.30
N TRP A 109 8.33 4.43 4.82
CA TRP A 109 8.20 5.29 6.01
C TRP A 109 8.94 4.70 7.21
N SER A 110 8.76 3.41 7.47
CA SER A 110 9.41 2.67 8.55
C SER A 110 10.94 2.69 8.44
N VAL A 111 11.48 2.42 7.24
CA VAL A 111 12.91 2.50 6.95
C VAL A 111 13.44 3.92 7.18
N SER A 112 12.77 4.93 6.63
CA SER A 112 13.17 6.33 6.76
C SER A 112 13.18 6.79 8.21
N ALA A 113 12.16 6.42 8.97
CA ALA A 113 12.08 6.74 10.40
C ALA A 113 13.24 6.09 11.20
N GLY A 114 13.60 4.84 10.85
CA GLY A 114 14.76 4.14 11.43
C GLY A 114 16.08 4.83 11.11
N ILE A 115 16.29 5.25 9.87
CA ILE A 115 17.50 5.98 9.45
C ILE A 115 17.63 7.29 10.23
N VAL A 116 16.59 8.11 10.24
CA VAL A 116 16.56 9.42 10.90
C VAL A 116 16.79 9.28 12.40
N CYS A 117 16.14 8.30 13.04
CA CYS A 117 16.33 8.00 14.45
C CYS A 117 17.76 7.53 14.76
N GLY A 118 18.29 6.62 13.94
CA GLY A 118 19.64 6.07 14.09
C GLY A 118 20.75 7.09 13.93
N VAL A 119 20.57 8.08 13.05
CA VAL A 119 21.50 9.23 12.91
C VAL A 119 21.46 10.18 14.13
N GLY A 120 20.51 10.00 15.04
CA GLY A 120 20.37 10.82 16.24
C GLY A 120 19.41 11.99 16.11
N LEU A 121 18.78 12.19 14.94
CA LEU A 121 17.82 13.27 14.67
C LEU A 121 16.41 12.89 15.18
N LYS A 122 16.29 12.64 16.48
CA LYS A 122 15.10 12.12 17.14
C LYS A 122 13.85 13.00 16.93
N LEU A 123 14.03 14.33 17.00
CA LEU A 123 12.95 15.29 16.76
C LEU A 123 12.42 15.16 15.32
N LEU A 124 13.34 15.05 14.33
CA LEU A 124 12.96 14.89 12.93
C LEU A 124 12.19 13.58 12.69
N ALA A 125 12.58 12.49 13.36
CA ALA A 125 11.88 11.22 13.27
C ALA A 125 10.42 11.34 13.76
N VAL A 126 10.18 12.06 14.87
CA VAL A 126 8.84 12.31 15.41
C VAL A 126 8.02 13.19 14.46
N VAL A 127 8.62 14.27 13.94
CA VAL A 127 7.96 15.16 12.97
C VAL A 127 7.59 14.38 11.70
N LEU A 128 8.51 13.55 11.19
CA LEU A 128 8.23 12.69 10.04
C LEU A 128 7.01 11.77 10.30
N CYS A 129 6.95 11.15 11.47
CA CYS A 129 5.84 10.28 11.84
C CYS A 129 4.51 11.06 11.89
N MET A 130 4.49 12.24 12.49
CA MET A 130 3.28 13.08 12.54
C MET A 130 2.82 13.52 11.15
N MET A 131 3.75 13.98 10.31
CA MET A 131 3.44 14.45 8.96
C MET A 131 2.92 13.31 8.08
N MET A 132 3.54 12.14 8.15
CA MET A 132 3.09 10.97 7.38
C MET A 132 1.72 10.48 7.83
N THR A 133 1.45 10.45 9.13
CA THR A 133 0.12 10.10 9.65
C THR A 133 -0.93 11.08 9.18
N LEU A 134 -0.66 12.39 9.27
CA LEU A 134 -1.57 13.43 8.81
C LEU A 134 -1.85 13.28 7.31
N LEU A 135 -0.82 13.07 6.50
CA LEU A 135 -0.94 12.88 5.06
C LEU A 135 -1.83 11.67 4.72
N ILE A 136 -1.57 10.52 5.34
CA ILE A 136 -2.35 9.30 5.12
C ILE A 136 -3.81 9.53 5.50
N PHE A 137 -4.05 10.18 6.64
CA PHE A 137 -5.40 10.45 7.12
C PHE A 137 -6.17 11.40 6.19
N ILE A 138 -5.53 12.47 5.71
CA ILE A 138 -6.11 13.40 4.73
C ILE A 138 -6.46 12.68 3.43
N LEU A 139 -5.54 11.86 2.92
CA LEU A 139 -5.77 11.12 1.67
C LEU A 139 -6.89 10.07 1.80
N GLN A 140 -7.08 9.50 2.98
CA GLN A 140 -8.18 8.57 3.23
C GLN A 140 -9.55 9.24 3.38
N LEU A 141 -9.59 10.54 3.73
CA LEU A 141 -10.83 11.31 3.73
C LEU A 141 -11.35 11.58 2.31
N ILE A 142 -10.51 11.48 1.28
CA ILE A 142 -10.95 11.62 -0.10
C ILE A 142 -11.83 10.41 -0.43
N PRO A 143 -13.13 10.62 -0.72
CA PRO A 143 -14.01 9.51 -1.00
C PRO A 143 -13.50 8.76 -2.22
N ASN A 144 -13.22 7.47 -2.04
CA ASN A 144 -12.93 6.58 -3.15
C ASN A 144 -14.09 6.67 -4.15
N PHE A 145 -13.79 6.89 -5.41
CA PHE A 145 -14.74 6.62 -6.47
C PHE A 145 -15.28 5.21 -6.23
N ARG A 146 -16.62 5.09 -6.09
CA ARG A 146 -17.25 3.79 -5.90
C ARG A 146 -16.74 2.86 -6.99
N PRO A 147 -16.24 1.66 -6.64
CA PRO A 147 -15.77 0.73 -7.66
C PRO A 147 -16.89 0.54 -8.70
N SER A 148 -16.53 0.58 -9.96
CA SER A 148 -17.48 0.26 -11.01
C SER A 148 -17.78 -1.23 -10.92
N SER A 149 -19.07 -1.56 -10.87
CA SER A 149 -19.55 -2.94 -10.92
C SER A 149 -19.73 -3.36 -12.38
N ILE A 150 -19.47 -4.62 -12.67
CA ILE A 150 -19.69 -5.21 -13.99
C ILE A 150 -21.03 -5.95 -13.94
N LEU A 151 -21.97 -5.53 -14.78
CA LEU A 151 -23.25 -6.19 -14.98
C LEU A 151 -23.18 -7.01 -16.27
N VAL A 152 -23.34 -8.32 -16.17
CA VAL A 152 -23.43 -9.25 -17.29
C VAL A 152 -24.89 -9.65 -17.45
N LEU A 153 -25.44 -9.38 -18.63
CA LEU A 153 -26.80 -9.75 -19.01
C LEU A 153 -26.75 -10.76 -20.14
N ARG A 154 -27.35 -11.91 -19.91
CA ARG A 154 -27.44 -12.97 -20.90
C ARG A 154 -28.89 -13.25 -21.26
N SER A 155 -29.17 -13.40 -22.54
CA SER A 155 -30.48 -13.80 -23.02
C SER A 155 -30.38 -14.81 -24.16
N GLU A 156 -31.34 -15.73 -24.15
CA GLU A 156 -31.54 -16.76 -25.17
C GLU A 156 -32.63 -16.37 -26.20
N SER A 157 -33.30 -15.21 -26.00
CA SER A 157 -34.36 -14.73 -26.87
C SER A 157 -33.82 -13.75 -27.90
N GLU A 158 -34.20 -13.92 -29.18
CA GLU A 158 -33.82 -12.97 -30.25
C GLU A 158 -34.61 -11.67 -30.21
N GLU A 159 -35.79 -11.65 -29.59
CA GLU A 159 -36.70 -10.49 -29.51
C GLU A 159 -36.58 -9.73 -28.20
N ILE A 160 -35.38 -9.28 -27.83
CA ILE A 160 -35.21 -8.47 -26.61
C ILE A 160 -35.26 -6.99 -26.92
N ASN A 161 -36.02 -6.26 -26.11
CA ASN A 161 -36.00 -4.79 -26.15
C ASN A 161 -34.81 -4.22 -25.34
N TRP A 162 -33.63 -4.28 -25.95
CA TRP A 162 -32.40 -3.73 -25.36
C TRP A 162 -32.48 -2.24 -25.03
N LEU A 163 -33.37 -1.50 -25.69
CA LEU A 163 -33.60 -0.08 -25.41
C LEU A 163 -34.26 0.13 -24.06
N GLU A 164 -35.18 -0.74 -23.68
CA GLU A 164 -35.86 -0.70 -22.38
C GLU A 164 -34.91 -1.09 -21.25
N ILE A 165 -34.16 -2.17 -21.43
CA ILE A 165 -33.11 -2.59 -20.50
C ILE A 165 -32.10 -1.47 -20.27
N LYS A 166 -31.63 -0.83 -21.33
CA LYS A 166 -30.69 0.29 -21.24
C LYS A 166 -31.27 1.50 -20.50
N LYS A 167 -32.57 1.78 -20.65
CA LYS A 167 -33.25 2.86 -19.89
C LYS A 167 -33.25 2.55 -18.39
N ILE A 168 -33.59 1.31 -18.01
CA ILE A 168 -33.57 0.88 -16.62
C ILE A 168 -32.17 0.98 -16.04
N ILE A 169 -31.16 0.47 -16.75
CA ILE A 169 -29.76 0.54 -16.31
C ILE A 169 -29.30 1.99 -16.13
N ASN A 170 -29.67 2.89 -17.04
CA ASN A 170 -29.31 4.32 -16.95
C ASN A 170 -30.07 5.06 -15.82
N HIS A 171 -31.24 4.55 -15.42
CA HIS A 171 -32.00 5.14 -14.32
C HIS A 171 -31.37 4.83 -12.95
N TYR A 172 -30.93 3.60 -12.74
CA TYR A 172 -30.35 3.14 -11.47
C TYR A 172 -28.81 3.26 -11.42
N GLY A 173 -28.14 3.27 -12.57
CA GLY A 173 -26.68 3.32 -12.70
C GLY A 173 -26.14 4.70 -13.09
N LYS A 174 -24.99 5.07 -12.50
CA LYS A 174 -24.19 6.22 -12.92
C LYS A 174 -22.99 5.76 -13.76
N ASN A 175 -22.55 6.56 -14.71
CA ASN A 175 -21.39 6.25 -15.59
C ASN A 175 -21.53 4.93 -16.36
N VAL A 176 -22.73 4.63 -16.86
CA VAL A 176 -23.02 3.40 -17.60
C VAL A 176 -22.24 3.36 -18.91
N LYS A 177 -21.36 2.39 -19.06
CA LYS A 177 -20.59 2.12 -20.28
C LYS A 177 -20.79 0.68 -20.72
N GLN A 178 -21.20 0.49 -21.96
CA GLN A 178 -21.22 -0.84 -22.58
C GLN A 178 -19.80 -1.24 -22.95
N LYS A 179 -19.29 -2.35 -22.40
CA LYS A 179 -17.93 -2.85 -22.65
C LYS A 179 -17.88 -3.87 -23.78
N SER A 180 -18.86 -4.76 -23.81
CA SER A 180 -18.92 -5.82 -24.81
C SER A 180 -20.39 -6.16 -25.15
N ARG A 181 -20.57 -6.64 -26.36
CA ARG A 181 -21.79 -7.33 -26.81
C ARG A 181 -21.34 -8.51 -27.66
N THR A 182 -21.72 -9.71 -27.24
CA THR A 182 -21.38 -10.96 -27.92
C THR A 182 -22.67 -11.67 -28.28
N ILE A 183 -22.76 -12.16 -29.52
CA ILE A 183 -23.90 -12.94 -30.01
C ILE A 183 -23.35 -14.26 -30.53
N GLN A 184 -23.68 -15.36 -29.85
CA GLN A 184 -23.24 -16.71 -30.25
C GLN A 184 -24.37 -17.72 -30.08
N HIS A 185 -24.63 -18.51 -31.11
CA HIS A 185 -25.62 -19.59 -31.09
C HIS A 185 -27.02 -19.18 -30.60
N GLY A 186 -27.51 -17.98 -31.00
CA GLY A 186 -28.80 -17.46 -30.56
C GLY A 186 -28.82 -16.87 -29.16
N VAL A 187 -27.69 -16.86 -28.46
CA VAL A 187 -27.52 -16.24 -27.14
C VAL A 187 -26.85 -14.89 -27.28
N THR A 188 -27.47 -13.86 -26.72
CA THR A 188 -26.88 -12.51 -26.65
C THR A 188 -26.40 -12.27 -25.23
N GLU A 189 -25.11 -11.93 -25.10
CA GLU A 189 -24.48 -11.50 -23.85
C GLU A 189 -24.02 -10.06 -23.97
N ILE A 190 -24.39 -9.21 -23.01
CA ILE A 190 -23.95 -7.82 -22.93
C ILE A 190 -23.32 -7.55 -21.58
N ILE A 191 -22.17 -6.89 -21.59
CA ILE A 191 -21.42 -6.49 -20.43
C ILE A 191 -21.47 -4.97 -20.29
N TYR A 192 -22.03 -4.51 -19.16
CA TYR A 192 -22.04 -3.10 -18.79
C TYR A 192 -21.11 -2.87 -17.60
N GLU A 193 -20.35 -1.79 -17.66
CA GLU A 193 -19.65 -1.22 -16.50
C GLU A 193 -20.48 -0.04 -16.00
N LEU A 194 -20.82 -0.05 -14.72
CA LEU A 194 -21.65 0.99 -14.12
C LEU A 194 -21.33 1.16 -12.64
N THR A 195 -21.58 2.36 -12.12
CA THR A 195 -21.50 2.64 -10.68
C THR A 195 -22.91 2.68 -10.11
N ILE A 196 -23.18 1.83 -9.12
CA ILE A 196 -24.53 1.66 -8.58
C ILE A 196 -24.59 2.00 -7.09
N GLY A 197 -25.78 2.46 -6.64
CA GLY A 197 -26.08 2.70 -5.24
C GLY A 197 -26.71 1.51 -4.53
N SER A 198 -27.67 0.84 -5.19
CA SER A 198 -28.39 -0.34 -4.69
C SER A 198 -28.50 -1.37 -5.82
N GLU A 199 -27.79 -2.50 -5.68
CA GLU A 199 -27.80 -3.60 -6.67
C GLU A 199 -29.15 -4.33 -6.67
N GLU A 200 -29.76 -4.47 -5.50
CA GLU A 200 -31.03 -5.20 -5.33
C GLU A 200 -32.20 -4.58 -6.11
N GLU A 201 -32.29 -3.24 -6.13
CA GLU A 201 -33.34 -2.54 -6.84
C GLU A 201 -33.22 -2.73 -8.36
N LEU A 202 -32.02 -2.61 -8.90
CA LEU A 202 -31.78 -2.83 -10.34
C LEU A 202 -32.10 -4.28 -10.74
N ILE A 203 -31.64 -5.25 -9.95
CA ILE A 203 -31.90 -6.67 -10.22
C ILE A 203 -33.41 -6.95 -10.19
N SER A 204 -34.14 -6.38 -9.24
CA SER A 204 -35.58 -6.57 -9.12
C SER A 204 -36.33 -6.04 -10.34
N GLU A 205 -35.94 -4.87 -10.86
CA GLU A 205 -36.57 -4.29 -12.07
C GLU A 205 -36.19 -5.06 -13.35
N LEU A 206 -34.93 -5.48 -13.48
CA LEU A 206 -34.53 -6.29 -14.62
C LEU A 206 -35.19 -7.66 -14.67
N ARG A 207 -35.47 -8.28 -13.49
CA ARG A 207 -36.22 -9.57 -13.41
C ARG A 207 -37.66 -9.45 -13.83
N LYS A 208 -38.30 -8.29 -13.64
CA LYS A 208 -39.71 -8.09 -14.06
C LYS A 208 -39.88 -8.19 -15.58
N LEU A 209 -38.84 -7.96 -16.34
CA LEU A 209 -38.90 -8.00 -17.81
C LEU A 209 -39.02 -9.43 -18.37
N ASN A 210 -38.76 -10.48 -17.58
CA ASN A 210 -38.81 -11.91 -17.95
C ASN A 210 -38.14 -12.29 -19.28
N GLN A 211 -37.23 -11.42 -19.78
CA GLN A 211 -36.55 -11.57 -21.07
C GLN A 211 -35.09 -12.01 -20.92
N LEU A 212 -34.58 -11.99 -19.69
CA LEU A 212 -33.19 -12.30 -19.37
C LEU A 212 -33.07 -13.69 -18.78
N ALA A 213 -32.21 -14.52 -19.36
CA ALA A 213 -31.93 -15.87 -18.86
C ALA A 213 -31.00 -15.82 -17.63
N GLU A 214 -30.07 -14.88 -17.61
CA GLU A 214 -29.11 -14.73 -16.52
C GLU A 214 -28.76 -13.26 -16.30
N ILE A 215 -28.68 -12.87 -15.02
CA ILE A 215 -28.23 -11.56 -14.56
C ILE A 215 -27.11 -11.82 -13.56
N SER A 216 -25.88 -11.49 -13.91
CA SER A 216 -24.73 -11.63 -13.02
C SER A 216 -24.13 -10.27 -12.70
N PHE A 217 -23.94 -10.03 -11.40
CA PHE A 217 -23.25 -8.85 -10.89
C PHE A 217 -21.88 -9.25 -10.38
N LEU A 218 -20.85 -8.61 -10.93
CA LEU A 218 -19.45 -8.79 -10.50
C LEU A 218 -18.98 -7.45 -9.94
N SER A 219 -18.80 -7.40 -8.63
CA SER A 219 -18.15 -6.26 -7.98
C SER A 219 -16.65 -6.29 -8.31
N TYR A 220 -16.16 -5.23 -8.96
CA TYR A 220 -14.76 -5.15 -9.35
C TYR A 220 -13.93 -4.58 -8.20
N ASP A 221 -13.46 -5.45 -7.32
CA ASP A 221 -12.51 -5.09 -6.25
C ASP A 221 -11.03 -5.05 -6.73
N GLY A 222 -10.80 -4.99 -8.04
CA GLY A 222 -9.46 -4.84 -8.62
C GLY A 222 -8.61 -6.11 -8.69
N GLU A 223 -9.10 -7.26 -8.27
CA GLU A 223 -8.38 -8.52 -8.37
C GLU A 223 -9.07 -9.49 -9.35
N PHE A 224 -8.59 -9.52 -10.60
CA PHE A 224 -8.75 -10.73 -11.42
C PHE A 224 -7.69 -11.74 -10.97
N ARG A 225 -8.09 -12.82 -10.31
CA ARG A 225 -7.35 -14.08 -10.30
C ARG A 225 -7.77 -14.86 -11.53
N ILE A 226 -6.86 -14.94 -12.51
CA ILE A 226 -6.86 -15.98 -13.54
C ILE A 226 -6.19 -17.20 -12.94
#